data_38e995f79a7ab3c1cf63e27b29f1e852
#
_entry.id   38e995f79a7ab3c1cf63e27b29f1e852
#
_cell.length_a   1.000
_cell.length_b   1.000
_cell.length_c   1.000
_cell.angle_alpha   90.00
_cell.angle_beta   90.00
_cell.angle_gamma   90.00
#
_symmetry.space_group_name_H-M   'P 1'
#
loop_
_entity.id
_entity.type
_entity.pdbx_description
1 polymer ?
#
loop_
_entity_poly.entity_id
_entity_poly.type
_entity_poly.pdbx_seq_one_letter_code
_entity_poly.pdbx_strand_id
1 'polypeptide(L)'
;MKQKSSRRQFLQNAAVIGAGTAAARFAPLNVHAVHAAEDNTINVGLVGCGGRGGGAIMQALSTKGPKKLVALGDILPNRLNGVLKGVTQNFTEKSNVQIDVPQDRQFIGFDAYKKVVEAVGKGGVVLFATPPVFRPLHVEYAVENGVHVFMEKSFAVDAPGVRQMLETGKKADEKGIKVVGGTEYHYSASNAAAVEEIRKGIIGEPNVVFSYRTHQAMKENKRQAGESELMYQIRNYNVFTWVNGSMFQDYLIHNHDIAVWAMGMFPISAQGSGGRAVPVKSGTTFDHYAVEYTFPNGARMTAQFRHQDKCWVYRKVEVLGGKGIAYLGEHIKTPTIYKGFAPTKENLIWTQTDRENPFQVEHDVLFDAIRNDKK
;
A
#
# COMPACT_ATOMS: atom_id res chain seq x y z
N MET A 1 -20.04 -41.76 -23.58
CA MET A 1 -19.37 -40.85 -24.53
C MET A 1 -20.30 -39.69 -24.88
N LYS A 2 -20.06 -38.49 -24.37
CA LYS A 2 -20.84 -37.30 -24.70
C LYS A 2 -20.03 -36.49 -25.76
N GLN A 3 -20.65 -36.38 -26.92
CA GLN A 3 -20.11 -35.68 -28.07
C GLN A 3 -20.12 -34.16 -27.85
N LYS A 4 -18.96 -33.51 -27.98
CA LYS A 4 -18.83 -32.05 -27.91
C LYS A 4 -19.26 -31.42 -29.21
N SER A 5 -20.35 -30.64 -29.24
CA SER A 5 -20.74 -29.86 -30.43
C SER A 5 -19.77 -28.73 -30.69
N SER A 6 -19.33 -28.54 -31.92
CA SER A 6 -18.39 -27.49 -32.31
C SER A 6 -19.11 -26.15 -32.55
N ARG A 7 -18.40 -25.02 -32.40
CA ARG A 7 -18.90 -23.67 -32.73
C ARG A 7 -19.52 -23.55 -34.13
N ARG A 8 -19.07 -24.35 -35.07
CA ARG A 8 -19.57 -24.37 -36.46
C ARG A 8 -20.98 -25.00 -36.55
N GLN A 9 -21.31 -26.00 -35.70
CA GLN A 9 -22.64 -26.58 -35.62
C GLN A 9 -23.65 -25.65 -34.97
N PHE A 10 -23.23 -24.85 -34.00
CA PHE A 10 -24.09 -23.84 -33.37
C PHE A 10 -24.51 -22.75 -34.37
N LEU A 11 -23.60 -22.27 -35.23
CA LEU A 11 -23.89 -21.26 -36.25
C LEU A 11 -24.72 -21.82 -37.41
N GLN A 12 -24.58 -23.10 -37.78
CA GLN A 12 -25.41 -23.73 -38.79
C GLN A 12 -26.85 -23.98 -38.35
N ASN A 13 -27.06 -24.27 -37.05
CA ASN A 13 -28.41 -24.44 -36.51
C ASN A 13 -29.18 -23.11 -36.32
N ALA A 14 -28.46 -21.98 -36.17
CA ALA A 14 -29.06 -20.65 -36.13
C ALA A 14 -29.55 -20.16 -37.51
N ALA A 15 -29.02 -20.69 -38.61
CA ALA A 15 -29.39 -20.31 -39.98
C ALA A 15 -30.63 -21.03 -40.51
N VAL A 16 -31.12 -22.11 -39.87
CA VAL A 16 -32.27 -22.91 -40.34
C VAL A 16 -33.61 -22.45 -39.74
N ILE A 17 -33.62 -21.57 -38.74
CA ILE A 17 -34.87 -21.03 -38.15
C ILE A 17 -35.38 -19.78 -38.87
N GLY A 18 -34.67 -19.29 -39.89
CA GLY A 18 -34.97 -18.04 -40.59
C GLY A 18 -35.74 -18.12 -41.91
N ALA A 19 -36.28 -19.29 -42.33
CA ALA A 19 -37.02 -19.43 -43.57
C ALA A 19 -38.40 -20.05 -43.36
N GLY A 20 -39.35 -19.24 -43.00
CA GLY A 20 -40.77 -19.63 -42.97
C GLY A 20 -41.65 -18.67 -42.19
N THR A 21 -42.08 -17.62 -42.79
CA THR A 21 -43.44 -17.03 -42.92
C THR A 21 -43.33 -15.55 -43.26
N ALA A 22 -43.87 -15.22 -44.43
CA ALA A 22 -43.96 -13.85 -44.95
C ALA A 22 -45.07 -13.07 -44.30
N ALA A 23 -44.89 -11.71 -44.30
CA ALA A 23 -45.87 -10.67 -44.11
C ALA A 23 -46.41 -10.41 -42.69
N ALA A 24 -45.62 -9.71 -41.90
CA ALA A 24 -46.15 -8.78 -40.90
C ALA A 24 -45.33 -7.47 -40.97
N ARG A 25 -46.07 -6.37 -41.07
CA ARG A 25 -45.62 -4.98 -41.29
C ARG A 25 -44.44 -4.61 -40.38
N PHE A 26 -43.33 -4.23 -41.02
CA PHE A 26 -42.20 -3.61 -40.31
C PHE A 26 -42.59 -2.21 -39.81
N ALA A 27 -42.98 -2.08 -38.55
CA ALA A 27 -42.75 -0.87 -37.80
C ALA A 27 -41.27 -0.87 -37.41
N PRO A 28 -40.54 0.26 -37.56
CA PRO A 28 -39.17 0.32 -37.03
C PRO A 28 -39.24 0.21 -35.52
N LEU A 29 -38.90 -0.93 -34.96
CA LEU A 29 -38.53 -1.03 -33.56
C LEU A 29 -37.26 -0.18 -33.40
N ASN A 30 -37.44 1.06 -32.95
CA ASN A 30 -36.36 1.82 -32.35
C ASN A 30 -35.95 1.04 -31.11
N VAL A 31 -35.09 0.03 -31.29
CA VAL A 31 -34.25 -0.48 -30.23
C VAL A 31 -33.27 0.65 -29.90
N HIS A 32 -33.70 1.55 -29.09
CA HIS A 32 -32.77 2.34 -28.31
C HIS A 32 -32.00 1.26 -27.55
N ALA A 33 -30.79 0.98 -28.01
CA ALA A 33 -29.79 0.37 -27.17
C ALA A 33 -29.63 1.35 -26.00
N VAL A 34 -30.36 1.07 -24.94
CA VAL A 34 -30.04 1.60 -23.62
C VAL A 34 -28.71 0.95 -23.28
N HIS A 35 -27.62 1.50 -23.81
CA HIS A 35 -26.37 1.51 -23.10
C HIS A 35 -26.69 2.35 -21.86
N ALA A 36 -27.26 1.73 -20.84
CA ALA A 36 -27.00 2.19 -19.50
C ALA A 36 -25.48 2.22 -19.45
N ALA A 37 -24.90 3.41 -19.49
CA ALA A 37 -23.50 3.61 -19.18
C ALA A 37 -23.35 2.92 -17.85
N GLU A 38 -22.70 1.76 -17.81
CA GLU A 38 -22.33 1.14 -16.56
C GLU A 38 -21.61 2.23 -15.79
N ASP A 39 -22.20 2.62 -14.66
CA ASP A 39 -21.63 3.67 -13.82
C ASP A 39 -20.37 3.08 -13.17
N ASN A 40 -19.26 3.11 -13.92
CA ASN A 40 -17.95 2.64 -13.49
C ASN A 40 -17.34 3.53 -12.38
N THR A 41 -18.17 4.30 -11.69
CA THR A 41 -17.76 5.14 -10.57
C THR A 41 -17.41 4.27 -9.37
N ILE A 42 -16.15 4.37 -8.92
CA ILE A 42 -15.68 3.67 -7.73
C ILE A 42 -15.98 4.54 -6.50
N ASN A 43 -16.76 4.00 -5.55
CA ASN A 43 -16.93 4.61 -4.25
C ASN A 43 -15.64 4.50 -3.45
N VAL A 44 -15.25 5.59 -2.80
CA VAL A 44 -14.02 5.66 -1.99
C VAL A 44 -14.35 6.12 -0.58
N GLY A 45 -13.73 5.49 0.41
CA GLY A 45 -13.78 5.91 1.80
C GLY A 45 -12.38 6.02 2.41
N LEU A 46 -12.23 6.82 3.45
CA LEU A 46 -10.97 6.94 4.20
C LEU A 46 -11.22 6.77 5.69
N VAL A 47 -10.38 5.96 6.33
CA VAL A 47 -10.30 5.83 7.79
C VAL A 47 -8.91 6.21 8.25
N GLY A 48 -8.82 7.22 9.11
CA GLY A 48 -7.58 7.83 9.54
C GLY A 48 -7.24 9.08 8.72
N CYS A 49 -7.79 10.22 9.12
CA CYS A 49 -7.68 11.52 8.45
C CYS A 49 -6.47 12.34 8.91
N GLY A 50 -5.37 11.67 9.30
CA GLY A 50 -4.10 12.31 9.60
C GLY A 50 -3.36 12.78 8.34
N GLY A 51 -2.12 13.27 8.51
CA GLY A 51 -1.33 13.78 7.39
C GLY A 51 -1.14 12.74 6.27
N ARG A 52 -0.84 11.48 6.63
CA ARG A 52 -0.68 10.41 5.62
C ARG A 52 -2.01 10.04 4.95
N GLY A 53 -3.10 9.92 5.75
CA GLY A 53 -4.44 9.66 5.20
C GLY A 53 -4.91 10.76 4.26
N GLY A 54 -4.66 12.04 4.61
CA GLY A 54 -4.91 13.16 3.72
C GLY A 54 -4.13 13.06 2.40
N GLY A 55 -2.86 12.66 2.44
CA GLY A 55 -2.07 12.40 1.24
C GLY A 55 -2.63 11.25 0.40
N ALA A 56 -2.93 10.11 1.04
CA ALA A 56 -3.45 8.92 0.37
C ALA A 56 -4.78 9.18 -0.34
N ILE A 57 -5.72 9.88 0.29
CA ILE A 57 -7.00 10.19 -0.36
C ILE A 57 -6.83 11.13 -1.56
N MET A 58 -5.91 12.10 -1.48
CA MET A 58 -5.59 12.96 -2.61
C MET A 58 -5.04 12.15 -3.79
N GLN A 59 -4.16 11.20 -3.54
CA GLN A 59 -3.59 10.30 -4.55
C GLN A 59 -4.66 9.37 -5.13
N ALA A 60 -5.48 8.73 -4.30
CA ALA A 60 -6.57 7.87 -4.74
C ALA A 60 -7.57 8.62 -5.64
N LEU A 61 -7.98 9.83 -5.26
CA LEU A 61 -8.87 10.66 -6.05
C LEU A 61 -8.22 11.21 -7.34
N SER A 62 -6.90 11.23 -7.43
CA SER A 62 -6.15 11.65 -8.62
C SER A 62 -5.94 10.53 -9.66
N THR A 63 -6.28 9.27 -9.35
CA THR A 63 -6.19 8.14 -10.30
C THR A 63 -7.12 8.32 -11.51
N LYS A 64 -6.98 7.51 -12.54
CA LYS A 64 -7.83 7.58 -13.75
C LYS A 64 -9.27 7.08 -13.49
N GLY A 65 -10.21 7.59 -14.27
CA GLY A 65 -11.64 7.20 -14.27
C GLY A 65 -12.48 7.83 -13.16
N PRO A 66 -13.81 7.65 -13.15
CA PRO A 66 -14.72 8.28 -12.23
C PRO A 66 -14.62 7.70 -10.81
N LYS A 67 -14.67 8.57 -9.81
CA LYS A 67 -14.62 8.23 -8.38
C LYS A 67 -15.57 9.10 -7.57
N LYS A 68 -16.07 8.55 -6.48
CA LYS A 68 -16.94 9.24 -5.54
C LYS A 68 -16.42 9.03 -4.12
N LEU A 69 -15.96 10.08 -3.45
CA LEU A 69 -15.68 10.03 -2.02
C LEU A 69 -17.00 10.04 -1.27
N VAL A 70 -17.31 8.96 -0.56
CA VAL A 70 -18.63 8.77 0.05
C VAL A 70 -18.62 8.84 1.58
N ALA A 71 -17.49 8.57 2.24
CA ALA A 71 -17.41 8.55 3.70
C ALA A 71 -16.01 8.85 4.21
N LEU A 72 -15.92 9.46 5.39
CA LEU A 72 -14.69 9.69 6.15
C LEU A 72 -14.84 9.20 7.58
N GLY A 73 -13.77 8.63 8.16
CA GLY A 73 -13.71 8.17 9.53
C GLY A 73 -12.42 8.56 10.25
N ASP A 74 -12.51 9.05 11.47
CA ASP A 74 -11.38 9.32 12.37
C ASP A 74 -11.83 9.30 13.83
N ILE A 75 -10.92 9.22 14.77
CA ILE A 75 -11.21 9.42 16.20
C ILE A 75 -11.19 10.91 16.61
N LEU A 76 -10.63 11.77 15.77
CA LEU A 76 -10.47 13.20 16.00
C LEU A 76 -11.26 14.02 14.95
N PRO A 77 -12.34 14.74 15.35
CA PRO A 77 -13.17 15.51 14.44
C PRO A 77 -12.40 16.55 13.62
N ASN A 78 -11.41 17.20 14.22
CA ASN A 78 -10.61 18.24 13.57
C ASN A 78 -9.77 17.69 12.40
N ARG A 79 -9.29 16.44 12.49
CA ARG A 79 -8.57 15.77 11.39
C ARG A 79 -9.49 15.46 10.24
N LEU A 80 -10.66 14.88 10.52
CA LEU A 80 -11.68 14.61 9.52
C LEU A 80 -12.09 15.88 8.78
N ASN A 81 -12.43 16.95 9.49
CA ASN A 81 -12.81 18.24 8.91
C ASN A 81 -11.68 18.83 8.05
N GLY A 82 -10.42 18.68 8.47
CA GLY A 82 -9.26 19.14 7.71
C GLY A 82 -9.13 18.42 6.36
N VAL A 83 -9.31 17.10 6.34
CA VAL A 83 -9.28 16.30 5.11
C VAL A 83 -10.46 16.67 4.21
N LEU A 84 -11.68 16.73 4.74
CA LEU A 84 -12.87 17.08 3.95
C LEU A 84 -12.71 18.44 3.27
N LYS A 85 -12.26 19.46 4.01
CA LYS A 85 -11.95 20.78 3.45
C LYS A 85 -10.91 20.68 2.32
N GLY A 86 -9.81 19.95 2.56
CA GLY A 86 -8.73 19.81 1.58
C GLY A 86 -9.18 19.12 0.29
N VAL A 87 -9.91 18.00 0.37
CA VAL A 87 -10.41 17.32 -0.84
C VAL A 87 -11.45 18.13 -1.58
N THR A 88 -12.36 18.80 -0.87
CA THR A 88 -13.35 19.71 -1.50
C THR A 88 -12.64 20.80 -2.29
N GLN A 89 -11.67 21.49 -1.71
CA GLN A 89 -10.93 22.56 -2.39
C GLN A 89 -10.18 22.09 -3.65
N ASN A 90 -9.66 20.85 -3.64
CA ASN A 90 -8.84 20.35 -4.74
C ASN A 90 -9.61 19.63 -5.85
N PHE A 91 -10.84 19.18 -5.60
CA PHE A 91 -11.58 18.33 -6.54
C PHE A 91 -12.94 18.87 -6.96
N THR A 92 -13.45 19.98 -6.41
CA THR A 92 -14.77 20.54 -6.75
C THR A 92 -14.95 20.78 -8.26
N GLU A 93 -13.89 21.15 -8.96
CA GLU A 93 -13.96 21.46 -10.40
C GLU A 93 -13.56 20.28 -11.31
N LYS A 94 -13.23 19.11 -10.74
CA LYS A 94 -12.81 17.94 -11.53
C LYS A 94 -14.01 17.07 -11.88
N SER A 95 -14.36 16.97 -13.14
CA SER A 95 -15.54 16.27 -13.64
C SER A 95 -15.57 14.76 -13.34
N ASN A 96 -14.42 14.13 -13.09
CA ASN A 96 -14.30 12.70 -12.80
C ASN A 96 -14.26 12.36 -11.30
N VAL A 97 -14.39 13.33 -10.41
CA VAL A 97 -14.39 13.15 -8.96
C VAL A 97 -15.60 13.83 -8.34
N GLN A 98 -16.35 13.07 -7.57
CA GLN A 98 -17.48 13.58 -6.78
C GLN A 98 -17.11 13.53 -5.29
N ILE A 99 -17.34 14.62 -4.57
CA ILE A 99 -17.23 14.68 -3.11
C ILE A 99 -18.64 14.67 -2.52
N ASP A 100 -19.06 13.53 -1.96
CA ASP A 100 -20.39 13.33 -1.40
C ASP A 100 -20.28 12.73 0.00
N VAL A 101 -19.84 13.56 0.94
CA VAL A 101 -19.63 13.21 2.36
C VAL A 101 -20.51 14.10 3.24
N PRO A 102 -21.82 13.85 3.27
CA PRO A 102 -22.73 14.58 4.17
C PRO A 102 -22.43 14.24 5.64
N GLN A 103 -23.03 14.99 6.57
CA GLN A 103 -22.74 14.89 7.99
C GLN A 103 -22.96 13.50 8.58
N ASP A 104 -23.94 12.76 8.10
CA ASP A 104 -24.27 11.39 8.51
C ASP A 104 -23.28 10.33 7.99
N ARG A 105 -22.36 10.71 7.07
CA ARG A 105 -21.26 9.88 6.59
C ARG A 105 -19.87 10.39 7.03
N GLN A 106 -19.85 11.23 8.07
CA GLN A 106 -18.66 11.70 8.77
C GLN A 106 -18.57 11.01 10.14
N PHE A 107 -17.86 9.91 10.20
CA PHE A 107 -17.90 9.01 11.35
C PHE A 107 -16.76 9.29 12.34
N ILE A 108 -17.10 9.51 13.61
CA ILE A 108 -16.14 9.75 14.68
C ILE A 108 -16.17 8.58 15.67
N GLY A 109 -14.97 8.07 16.03
CA GLY A 109 -14.80 7.02 17.03
C GLY A 109 -14.10 5.78 16.51
N PHE A 110 -13.90 4.81 17.39
CA PHE A 110 -13.17 3.57 17.06
C PHE A 110 -13.93 2.66 16.09
N ASP A 111 -15.25 2.69 16.09
CA ASP A 111 -16.10 1.93 15.15
C ASP A 111 -16.31 2.62 13.79
N ALA A 112 -15.73 3.80 13.59
CA ALA A 112 -15.86 4.54 12.34
C ALA A 112 -15.46 3.73 11.12
N TYR A 113 -14.48 2.81 11.24
CA TYR A 113 -14.04 1.97 10.14
C TYR A 113 -15.16 1.07 9.59
N LYS A 114 -16.02 0.50 10.45
CA LYS A 114 -17.15 -0.32 10.03
C LYS A 114 -18.13 0.49 9.19
N LYS A 115 -18.53 1.64 9.72
CA LYS A 115 -19.48 2.55 9.06
C LYS A 115 -18.95 3.09 7.73
N VAL A 116 -17.64 3.38 7.63
CA VAL A 116 -17.02 3.77 6.37
C VAL A 116 -17.05 2.63 5.35
N VAL A 117 -16.69 1.40 5.77
CA VAL A 117 -16.73 0.21 4.90
C VAL A 117 -18.16 -0.04 4.39
N GLU A 118 -19.16 0.04 5.27
CA GLU A 118 -20.59 -0.12 4.95
C GLU A 118 -21.05 0.97 3.96
N ALA A 119 -20.67 2.23 4.18
CA ALA A 119 -21.03 3.35 3.30
C ALA A 119 -20.35 3.26 1.92
N VAL A 120 -19.13 2.73 1.85
CA VAL A 120 -18.41 2.46 0.60
C VAL A 120 -19.12 1.38 -0.21
N GLY A 121 -19.54 0.31 0.43
CA GLY A 121 -20.23 -0.80 -0.18
C GLY A 121 -19.35 -1.72 -1.02
N LYS A 122 -19.90 -2.88 -1.36
CA LYS A 122 -19.21 -3.92 -2.14
C LYS A 122 -18.68 -3.39 -3.47
N GLY A 123 -17.43 -3.73 -3.80
CA GLY A 123 -16.75 -3.29 -5.03
C GLY A 123 -16.15 -1.88 -4.98
N GLY A 124 -16.41 -1.12 -3.89
CA GLY A 124 -15.73 0.16 -3.66
C GLY A 124 -14.35 -0.03 -3.00
N VAL A 125 -13.69 1.06 -2.67
CA VAL A 125 -12.33 1.10 -2.10
C VAL A 125 -12.32 1.82 -0.77
N VAL A 126 -11.76 1.21 0.26
CA VAL A 126 -11.46 1.88 1.53
C VAL A 126 -9.96 2.06 1.70
N LEU A 127 -9.56 3.25 2.14
CA LEU A 127 -8.18 3.56 2.51
C LEU A 127 -8.04 3.52 4.02
N PHE A 128 -7.09 2.73 4.54
CA PHE A 128 -6.78 2.66 5.96
C PHE A 128 -5.43 3.30 6.26
N ALA A 129 -5.46 4.49 6.88
CA ALA A 129 -4.30 5.23 7.35
C ALA A 129 -4.28 5.38 8.88
N THR A 130 -4.92 4.46 9.58
CA THR A 130 -4.92 4.33 11.04
C THR A 130 -3.58 3.78 11.56
N PRO A 131 -3.26 3.88 12.86
CA PRO A 131 -2.08 3.23 13.41
C PRO A 131 -2.07 1.71 13.16
N PRO A 132 -0.89 1.08 13.03
CA PRO A 132 -0.74 -0.32 12.63
C PRO A 132 -1.49 -1.36 13.48
N VAL A 133 -1.66 -1.10 14.79
CA VAL A 133 -2.37 -2.02 15.70
C VAL A 133 -3.81 -2.30 15.25
N PHE A 134 -4.47 -1.35 14.62
CA PHE A 134 -5.86 -1.48 14.16
C PHE A 134 -5.99 -2.12 12.79
N ARG A 135 -4.91 -2.20 12.03
CA ARG A 135 -4.94 -2.56 10.61
C ARG A 135 -5.43 -3.97 10.33
N PRO A 136 -4.99 -5.04 11.06
CA PRO A 136 -5.49 -6.38 10.80
C PRO A 136 -7.00 -6.49 10.92
N LEU A 137 -7.59 -5.89 11.97
CA LEU A 137 -9.03 -5.88 12.18
C LEU A 137 -9.78 -5.10 11.08
N HIS A 138 -9.25 -3.95 10.69
CA HIS A 138 -9.89 -3.08 9.69
C HIS A 138 -9.88 -3.71 8.30
N VAL A 139 -8.75 -4.31 7.90
CA VAL A 139 -8.61 -4.94 6.58
C VAL A 139 -9.46 -6.20 6.49
N GLU A 140 -9.47 -7.04 7.54
CA GLU A 140 -10.33 -8.21 7.57
C GLU A 140 -11.81 -7.83 7.41
N TYR A 141 -12.28 -6.82 8.14
CA TYR A 141 -13.66 -6.36 8.02
C TYR A 141 -14.01 -5.88 6.60
N ALA A 142 -13.11 -5.14 5.95
CA ALA A 142 -13.32 -4.69 4.57
C ALA A 142 -13.38 -5.85 3.58
N VAL A 143 -12.46 -6.82 3.67
CA VAL A 143 -12.42 -8.02 2.82
C VAL A 143 -13.65 -8.88 3.03
N GLU A 144 -14.15 -9.04 4.26
CA GLU A 144 -15.38 -9.78 4.56
C GLU A 144 -16.60 -9.15 3.92
N ASN A 145 -16.65 -7.81 3.85
CA ASN A 145 -17.73 -7.05 3.23
C ASN A 145 -17.55 -6.82 1.70
N GLY A 146 -16.53 -7.41 1.08
CA GLY A 146 -16.33 -7.34 -0.36
C GLY A 146 -15.82 -5.97 -0.85
N VAL A 147 -15.11 -5.22 0.00
CA VAL A 147 -14.55 -3.90 -0.29
C VAL A 147 -13.05 -4.03 -0.54
N HIS A 148 -12.57 -3.41 -1.63
CA HIS A 148 -11.14 -3.35 -1.96
C HIS A 148 -10.40 -2.43 -0.99
N VAL A 149 -9.12 -2.68 -0.78
CA VAL A 149 -8.36 -2.03 0.28
C VAL A 149 -7.06 -1.43 -0.24
N PHE A 150 -6.85 -0.16 0.08
CA PHE A 150 -5.52 0.40 0.23
C PHE A 150 -5.20 0.51 1.71
N MET A 151 -4.05 0.04 2.14
CA MET A 151 -3.62 0.18 3.52
C MET A 151 -2.23 0.78 3.63
N GLU A 152 -2.09 1.76 4.52
CA GLU A 152 -0.77 2.29 4.85
C GLU A 152 0.10 1.24 5.57
N LYS A 153 1.39 1.38 5.45
CA LYS A 153 2.36 0.63 6.25
C LYS A 153 2.32 1.13 7.72
N SER A 154 2.72 0.37 8.69
CA SER A 154 3.02 -1.05 8.74
C SER A 154 1.74 -1.86 8.85
N PHE A 155 1.80 -3.12 8.51
CA PHE A 155 0.59 -3.92 8.31
C PHE A 155 0.06 -4.56 9.60
N ALA A 156 0.90 -4.69 10.63
CA ALA A 156 0.57 -5.16 11.97
C ALA A 156 1.63 -4.70 12.95
N VAL A 157 1.46 -4.95 14.24
CA VAL A 157 2.42 -4.60 15.31
C VAL A 157 3.13 -5.82 15.90
N ASP A 158 2.60 -7.02 15.66
CA ASP A 158 3.08 -8.26 16.26
C ASP A 158 2.86 -9.48 15.35
N ALA A 159 3.38 -10.63 15.76
CA ALA A 159 3.25 -11.86 14.98
C ALA A 159 1.81 -12.39 14.86
N PRO A 160 0.93 -12.30 15.87
CA PRO A 160 -0.50 -12.60 15.69
C PRO A 160 -1.14 -11.75 14.60
N GLY A 161 -0.95 -10.45 14.62
CA GLY A 161 -1.48 -9.53 13.62
C GLY A 161 -0.94 -9.82 12.21
N VAL A 162 0.35 -10.17 12.08
CA VAL A 162 0.93 -10.60 10.79
C VAL A 162 0.25 -11.86 10.27
N ARG A 163 0.03 -12.88 11.13
CA ARG A 163 -0.68 -14.09 10.72
C ARG A 163 -2.12 -13.80 10.28
N GLN A 164 -2.83 -12.94 11.02
CA GLN A 164 -4.18 -12.50 10.64
C GLN A 164 -4.17 -11.81 9.26
N MET A 165 -3.20 -10.94 9.00
CA MET A 165 -3.07 -10.27 7.70
C MET A 165 -2.80 -11.26 6.56
N LEU A 166 -1.96 -12.29 6.78
CA LEU A 166 -1.69 -13.33 5.78
C LEU A 166 -2.96 -14.16 5.47
N GLU A 167 -3.74 -14.54 6.49
CA GLU A 167 -5.01 -15.24 6.29
C GLU A 167 -6.06 -14.35 5.60
N THR A 168 -6.11 -13.07 5.96
CA THR A 168 -6.99 -12.09 5.31
C THR A 168 -6.60 -11.90 3.83
N GLY A 169 -5.31 -11.90 3.52
CA GLY A 169 -4.82 -11.87 2.14
C GLY A 169 -5.31 -13.06 1.30
N LYS A 170 -5.25 -14.29 1.85
CA LYS A 170 -5.81 -15.49 1.18
C LYS A 170 -7.32 -15.36 0.93
N LYS A 171 -8.08 -14.91 1.95
CA LYS A 171 -9.52 -14.64 1.79
C LYS A 171 -9.80 -13.58 0.72
N ALA A 172 -8.95 -12.57 0.62
CA ALA A 172 -9.08 -11.52 -0.41
C ALA A 172 -8.87 -12.09 -1.81
N ASP A 173 -7.84 -12.92 -2.01
CA ASP A 173 -7.58 -13.62 -3.28
C ASP A 173 -8.77 -14.50 -3.70
N GLU A 174 -9.31 -15.30 -2.77
CA GLU A 174 -10.47 -16.16 -3.01
C GLU A 174 -11.73 -15.38 -3.42
N LYS A 175 -11.91 -14.18 -2.87
CA LYS A 175 -13.04 -13.29 -3.15
C LYS A 175 -12.81 -12.33 -4.34
N GLY A 176 -11.61 -12.32 -4.94
CA GLY A 176 -11.23 -11.35 -5.98
C GLY A 176 -11.06 -9.91 -5.47
N ILE A 177 -10.90 -9.72 -4.15
CA ILE A 177 -10.70 -8.41 -3.53
C ILE A 177 -9.25 -7.97 -3.71
N LYS A 178 -9.05 -6.79 -4.25
CA LYS A 178 -7.72 -6.20 -4.44
C LYS A 178 -7.27 -5.52 -3.13
N VAL A 179 -6.07 -5.84 -2.69
CA VAL A 179 -5.45 -5.28 -1.48
C VAL A 179 -4.05 -4.78 -1.83
N VAL A 180 -3.81 -3.49 -1.63
CA VAL A 180 -2.52 -2.85 -1.89
C VAL A 180 -1.97 -2.25 -0.60
N GLY A 181 -0.70 -2.49 -0.32
CA GLY A 181 0.05 -1.93 0.81
C GLY A 181 0.88 -0.72 0.39
N GLY A 182 0.91 0.30 1.23
CA GLY A 182 1.65 1.55 1.03
C GLY A 182 3.16 1.40 1.25
N THR A 183 3.81 0.53 0.50
CA THR A 183 5.27 0.39 0.43
C THR A 183 5.79 1.11 -0.81
N GLU A 184 5.73 2.42 -0.81
CA GLU A 184 5.95 3.28 -1.98
C GLU A 184 7.26 2.98 -2.74
N TYR A 185 8.31 2.49 -2.07
CA TYR A 185 9.55 2.15 -2.78
C TYR A 185 9.45 0.92 -3.67
N HIS A 186 8.51 0.02 -3.37
CA HIS A 186 8.17 -1.09 -4.24
C HIS A 186 7.55 -0.60 -5.57
N TYR A 187 6.88 0.54 -5.53
CA TYR A 187 6.24 1.18 -6.69
C TYR A 187 7.13 2.21 -7.39
N SER A 188 8.40 2.35 -6.97
CA SER A 188 9.42 3.13 -7.66
C SER A 188 9.88 2.38 -8.91
N ALA A 189 9.67 2.95 -10.09
CA ALA A 189 10.08 2.36 -11.36
C ALA A 189 11.60 2.15 -11.45
N SER A 190 12.38 3.04 -10.85
CA SER A 190 13.84 2.92 -10.82
C SER A 190 14.32 1.81 -9.88
N ASN A 191 13.71 1.64 -8.69
CA ASN A 191 13.99 0.50 -7.82
C ASN A 191 13.59 -0.83 -8.49
N ALA A 192 12.42 -0.88 -9.14
CA ALA A 192 11.97 -2.07 -9.87
C ALA A 192 12.97 -2.48 -10.96
N ALA A 193 13.42 -1.51 -11.77
CA ALA A 193 14.40 -1.76 -12.81
C ALA A 193 15.77 -2.21 -12.23
N ALA A 194 16.21 -1.61 -11.13
CA ALA A 194 17.45 -2.02 -10.47
C ALA A 194 17.35 -3.47 -9.91
N VAL A 195 16.23 -3.83 -9.29
CA VAL A 195 15.98 -5.20 -8.80
C VAL A 195 15.95 -6.18 -9.98
N GLU A 196 15.37 -5.81 -11.11
CA GLU A 196 15.39 -6.63 -12.33
C GLU A 196 16.83 -6.89 -12.81
N GLU A 197 17.68 -5.88 -12.87
CA GLU A 197 19.10 -6.02 -13.23
C GLU A 197 19.87 -6.91 -12.23
N ILE A 198 19.60 -6.76 -10.93
CA ILE A 198 20.17 -7.64 -9.89
C ILE A 198 19.78 -9.09 -10.16
N ARG A 199 18.50 -9.36 -10.44
CA ARG A 199 17.99 -10.71 -10.75
C ARG A 199 18.53 -11.29 -12.05
N LYS A 200 18.90 -10.46 -13.01
CA LYS A 200 19.63 -10.87 -14.23
C LYS A 200 21.10 -11.19 -13.93
N GLY A 201 21.60 -10.97 -12.70
CA GLY A 201 22.93 -11.32 -12.26
C GLY A 201 24.02 -10.29 -12.54
N ILE A 202 23.66 -9.02 -12.72
CA ILE A 202 24.61 -7.92 -12.99
C ILE A 202 25.68 -7.77 -11.90
N ILE A 203 25.33 -8.04 -10.62
CA ILE A 203 26.25 -8.06 -9.48
C ILE A 203 26.71 -9.48 -9.09
N GLY A 204 26.34 -10.52 -9.86
CA GLY A 204 26.40 -11.91 -9.43
C GLY A 204 25.27 -12.26 -8.46
N GLU A 205 25.33 -13.42 -7.82
CA GLU A 205 24.34 -13.81 -6.82
C GLU A 205 24.48 -12.95 -5.56
N PRO A 206 23.38 -12.32 -5.06
CA PRO A 206 23.40 -11.56 -3.83
C PRO A 206 23.70 -12.43 -2.61
N ASN A 207 24.66 -12.03 -1.79
CA ASN A 207 25.11 -12.80 -0.62
C ASN A 207 25.22 -11.99 0.68
N VAL A 208 25.32 -10.66 0.58
CA VAL A 208 25.32 -9.75 1.72
C VAL A 208 24.39 -8.58 1.44
N VAL A 209 23.59 -8.21 2.42
CA VAL A 209 22.72 -7.02 2.37
C VAL A 209 22.94 -6.17 3.62
N PHE A 210 23.14 -4.88 3.43
CA PHE A 210 23.10 -3.89 4.50
C PHE A 210 21.84 -3.02 4.34
N SER A 211 21.06 -2.94 5.41
CA SER A 211 19.81 -2.17 5.47
C SER A 211 19.94 -1.12 6.56
N TYR A 212 20.08 0.13 6.15
CA TYR A 212 20.27 1.24 7.08
C TYR A 212 19.10 2.20 7.05
N ARG A 213 18.56 2.51 8.23
CA ARG A 213 17.61 3.57 8.40
C ARG A 213 17.90 4.35 9.68
N THR A 214 18.67 5.41 9.54
CA THR A 214 18.97 6.33 10.63
C THR A 214 18.20 7.63 10.45
N HIS A 215 17.60 8.12 11.51
CA HIS A 215 16.70 9.27 11.49
C HIS A 215 16.89 10.15 12.74
N GLN A 216 16.31 11.34 12.70
CA GLN A 216 16.20 12.20 13.88
C GLN A 216 15.26 11.58 14.93
N ALA A 217 15.39 11.99 16.18
CA ALA A 217 14.55 11.51 17.26
C ALA A 217 13.05 11.79 17.02
N MET A 218 12.20 10.88 17.48
CA MET A 218 10.76 11.07 17.40
C MET A 218 10.31 12.12 18.41
N LYS A 219 9.40 12.96 17.97
CA LYS A 219 8.79 13.98 18.85
C LYS A 219 7.57 13.39 19.54
N GLU A 220 7.54 13.56 20.84
CA GLU A 220 6.39 13.27 21.68
C GLU A 220 5.60 14.57 21.90
N ASN A 221 4.32 14.55 21.50
CA ASN A 221 3.43 15.68 21.73
C ASN A 221 3.06 15.77 23.22
N LYS A 222 2.99 16.96 23.77
CA LYS A 222 2.56 17.17 25.15
C LYS A 222 1.11 16.68 25.34
N ARG A 223 0.83 16.16 26.54
CA ARG A 223 -0.53 15.80 26.94
C ARG A 223 -1.43 17.04 26.93
N GLN A 224 -2.64 16.87 26.43
CA GLN A 224 -3.66 17.91 26.44
C GLN A 224 -4.47 17.87 27.73
N ALA A 225 -5.02 19.00 28.16
CA ALA A 225 -5.89 19.04 29.31
C ALA A 225 -7.14 18.15 29.10
N GLY A 226 -7.42 17.29 30.09
CA GLY A 226 -8.56 16.34 29.99
C GLY A 226 -8.35 15.15 29.05
N GLU A 227 -7.19 15.01 28.41
CA GLU A 227 -6.91 13.90 27.51
C GLU A 227 -6.72 12.59 28.29
N SER A 228 -7.48 11.55 27.93
CA SER A 228 -7.32 10.22 28.49
C SER A 228 -5.96 9.61 28.11
N GLU A 229 -5.49 8.65 28.92
CA GLU A 229 -4.22 7.94 28.66
C GLU A 229 -4.24 7.27 27.27
N LEU A 230 -5.35 6.60 26.93
CA LEU A 230 -5.52 5.95 25.63
C LEU A 230 -5.36 6.93 24.46
N MET A 231 -6.05 8.08 24.52
CA MET A 231 -5.99 9.08 23.44
C MET A 231 -4.61 9.72 23.35
N TYR A 232 -3.94 9.96 24.48
CA TYR A 232 -2.57 10.43 24.49
C TYR A 232 -1.62 9.47 23.80
N GLN A 233 -1.71 8.17 24.11
CA GLN A 233 -0.86 7.15 23.47
C GLN A 233 -1.15 7.01 21.98
N ILE A 234 -2.42 6.98 21.56
CA ILE A 234 -2.78 6.90 20.14
C ILE A 234 -2.32 8.15 19.37
N ARG A 235 -2.45 9.33 19.96
CA ARG A 235 -1.98 10.58 19.33
C ARG A 235 -0.45 10.65 19.24
N ASN A 236 0.24 9.94 20.12
CA ASN A 236 1.68 9.76 20.15
C ASN A 236 2.11 8.35 19.67
N TYR A 237 1.37 7.73 18.74
CA TYR A 237 1.57 6.34 18.32
C TYR A 237 3.03 6.00 18.01
N ASN A 238 3.81 6.94 17.49
CA ASN A 238 5.22 6.76 17.13
C ASN A 238 6.13 6.35 18.30
N VAL A 239 5.76 6.65 19.55
CA VAL A 239 6.58 6.38 20.72
C VAL A 239 6.01 5.26 21.61
N PHE A 240 4.86 4.67 21.25
CA PHE A 240 4.24 3.57 21.99
C PHE A 240 4.23 2.28 21.17
N THR A 241 4.98 1.29 21.63
CA THR A 241 5.20 0.02 20.90
C THR A 241 3.90 -0.74 20.62
N TRP A 242 2.92 -0.74 21.54
CA TRP A 242 1.66 -1.46 21.33
C TRP A 242 0.81 -0.88 20.19
N VAL A 243 0.98 0.41 19.87
CA VAL A 243 0.20 1.10 18.82
C VAL A 243 0.84 0.93 17.45
N ASN A 244 2.18 0.94 17.38
CA ASN A 244 2.92 1.03 16.13
C ASN A 244 3.89 -0.13 15.86
N GLY A 245 4.06 -1.05 16.82
CA GLY A 245 4.97 -2.18 16.72
C GLY A 245 6.41 -1.83 17.13
N SER A 246 6.96 -0.83 16.58
CA SER A 246 8.22 -0.12 16.89
C SER A 246 8.60 0.77 15.71
N MET A 247 9.50 1.69 15.93
CA MET A 247 10.04 2.49 14.83
C MET A 247 10.93 1.67 13.89
N PHE A 248 11.51 0.58 14.36
CA PHE A 248 12.18 -0.40 13.52
C PHE A 248 11.22 -0.97 12.47
N GLN A 249 10.04 -1.44 12.88
CA GLN A 249 9.03 -1.97 12.00
C GLN A 249 8.39 -0.88 11.12
N ASP A 250 8.04 0.28 11.69
CA ASP A 250 7.31 1.33 10.97
C ASP A 250 8.15 2.02 9.89
N TYR A 251 9.46 2.13 10.08
CA TYR A 251 10.35 2.81 9.13
C TYR A 251 11.19 1.84 8.29
N LEU A 252 11.74 0.80 8.90
CA LEU A 252 12.65 -0.08 8.20
C LEU A 252 11.92 -1.07 7.26
N ILE A 253 10.59 -1.18 7.36
CA ILE A 253 9.76 -1.99 6.47
C ILE A 253 10.03 -1.71 4.99
N HIS A 254 10.23 -0.44 4.61
CA HIS A 254 10.54 -0.06 3.24
C HIS A 254 11.87 -0.65 2.76
N ASN A 255 12.87 -0.62 3.63
CA ASN A 255 14.19 -1.20 3.33
C ASN A 255 14.12 -2.73 3.30
N HIS A 256 13.37 -3.35 4.22
CA HIS A 256 13.17 -4.80 4.24
C HIS A 256 12.44 -5.29 2.99
N ASP A 257 11.41 -4.58 2.55
CA ASP A 257 10.68 -4.88 1.32
C ASP A 257 11.62 -4.92 0.11
N ILE A 258 12.41 -3.87 -0.11
CA ILE A 258 13.38 -3.81 -1.21
C ILE A 258 14.46 -4.89 -1.06
N ALA A 259 14.97 -5.12 0.14
CA ALA A 259 16.00 -6.14 0.38
C ALA A 259 15.50 -7.54 0.03
N VAL A 260 14.32 -7.92 0.54
CA VAL A 260 13.67 -9.21 0.26
C VAL A 260 13.34 -9.33 -1.23
N TRP A 261 12.89 -8.25 -1.85
CA TRP A 261 12.62 -8.22 -3.29
C TRP A 261 13.89 -8.43 -4.12
N ALA A 262 15.00 -7.74 -3.79
CA ALA A 262 16.27 -7.94 -4.48
C ALA A 262 16.85 -9.35 -4.25
N MET A 263 16.72 -9.91 -3.05
CA MET A 263 17.13 -11.28 -2.72
C MET A 263 16.26 -12.35 -3.40
N GLY A 264 15.00 -12.04 -3.76
CA GLY A 264 14.05 -12.99 -4.33
C GLY A 264 13.59 -14.10 -3.38
N MET A 265 13.88 -13.97 -2.06
CA MET A 265 13.55 -14.96 -1.03
C MET A 265 13.36 -14.28 0.33
N PHE A 266 12.61 -14.94 1.22
CA PHE A 266 12.45 -14.50 2.60
C PHE A 266 13.54 -15.07 3.52
N PRO A 267 13.94 -14.33 4.59
CA PRO A 267 14.85 -14.87 5.59
C PRO A 267 14.18 -15.98 6.39
N ILE A 268 15.00 -16.94 6.88
CA ILE A 268 14.55 -18.10 7.67
C ILE A 268 14.79 -17.91 9.17
N SER A 269 15.66 -16.99 9.55
CA SER A 269 15.91 -16.66 10.95
C SER A 269 16.37 -15.22 11.11
N ALA A 270 16.19 -14.69 12.32
CA ALA A 270 16.67 -13.39 12.72
C ALA A 270 17.17 -13.42 14.17
N GLN A 271 18.23 -12.65 14.45
CA GLN A 271 18.70 -12.37 15.79
C GLN A 271 19.03 -10.89 15.89
N GLY A 272 18.85 -10.30 17.07
CA GLY A 272 19.10 -8.87 17.18
C GLY A 272 19.12 -8.37 18.60
N SER A 273 19.54 -7.13 18.72
CA SER A 273 19.54 -6.34 19.95
C SER A 273 18.97 -4.95 19.69
N GLY A 274 18.61 -4.27 20.77
CA GLY A 274 18.14 -2.89 20.73
C GLY A 274 18.10 -2.29 22.12
N GLY A 275 17.88 -1.01 22.20
CA GLY A 275 17.84 -0.31 23.47
C GLY A 275 17.35 1.13 23.37
N ARG A 276 17.46 1.83 24.48
CA ARG A 276 17.15 3.26 24.63
C ARG A 276 18.36 3.99 25.16
N ALA A 277 18.97 4.82 24.31
CA ALA A 277 20.07 5.70 24.68
C ALA A 277 19.58 7.14 24.93
N VAL A 278 18.52 7.55 24.23
CA VAL A 278 17.89 8.87 24.40
C VAL A 278 16.48 8.67 24.91
N PRO A 279 16.19 8.99 26.16
CA PRO A 279 14.86 8.77 26.73
C PRO A 279 13.82 9.69 26.09
N VAL A 280 12.77 9.14 25.51
CA VAL A 280 11.47 9.80 25.39
C VAL A 280 10.78 9.78 26.76
N LYS A 281 10.03 10.81 27.10
CA LYS A 281 9.50 10.98 28.46
C LYS A 281 8.55 9.86 28.90
N SER A 282 7.67 9.42 28.01
CA SER A 282 6.58 8.48 28.34
C SER A 282 6.50 7.27 27.40
N GLY A 283 7.16 7.30 26.24
CA GLY A 283 7.09 6.24 25.25
C GLY A 283 7.78 4.95 25.67
N THR A 284 7.43 3.85 24.97
CA THR A 284 7.95 2.49 25.23
C THR A 284 8.87 1.97 24.13
N THR A 285 8.99 2.66 22.99
CA THR A 285 9.84 2.23 21.88
C THR A 285 11.33 2.38 22.19
N PHE A 286 12.14 1.49 21.65
CA PHE A 286 13.59 1.67 21.61
C PHE A 286 13.97 2.70 20.53
N ASP A 287 15.10 3.35 20.70
CA ASP A 287 15.64 4.34 19.77
C ASP A 287 16.73 3.79 18.85
N HIS A 288 17.20 2.57 19.11
CA HIS A 288 18.14 1.87 18.22
C HIS A 288 17.91 0.36 18.21
N TYR A 289 18.19 -0.25 17.05
CA TYR A 289 18.12 -1.69 16.80
C TYR A 289 19.27 -2.11 15.87
N ALA A 290 19.79 -3.32 16.10
CA ALA A 290 20.67 -4.01 15.19
C ALA A 290 20.18 -5.46 15.06
N VAL A 291 19.82 -5.87 13.85
CA VAL A 291 19.24 -7.19 13.57
C VAL A 291 19.97 -7.83 12.41
N GLU A 292 20.38 -9.08 12.57
CA GLU A 292 20.92 -9.92 11.51
C GLU A 292 19.87 -10.95 11.08
N TYR A 293 19.65 -11.05 9.78
CA TYR A 293 18.79 -12.03 9.14
C TYR A 293 19.61 -13.04 8.35
N THR A 294 19.22 -14.32 8.39
CA THR A 294 19.80 -15.38 7.57
C THR A 294 18.81 -15.81 6.50
N PHE A 295 19.26 -15.88 5.25
CA PHE A 295 18.49 -16.39 4.13
C PHE A 295 18.74 -17.87 3.86
N PRO A 296 17.83 -18.59 3.12
CA PRO A 296 17.99 -20.02 2.84
C PRO A 296 19.28 -20.40 2.13
N ASN A 297 19.82 -19.52 1.28
CA ASN A 297 21.09 -19.73 0.57
C ASN A 297 22.34 -19.39 1.40
N GLY A 298 22.19 -19.08 2.70
CA GLY A 298 23.28 -18.69 3.59
C GLY A 298 23.64 -17.20 3.54
N ALA A 299 23.04 -16.40 2.65
CA ALA A 299 23.23 -14.97 2.60
C ALA A 299 22.80 -14.29 3.92
N ARG A 300 23.39 -13.14 4.21
CA ARG A 300 23.13 -12.39 5.44
C ARG A 300 22.63 -10.98 5.13
N MET A 301 21.66 -10.53 5.90
CA MET A 301 21.27 -9.12 5.93
C MET A 301 21.48 -8.54 7.33
N THR A 302 22.26 -7.47 7.42
CA THR A 302 22.40 -6.67 8.64
C THR A 302 21.52 -5.45 8.53
N ALA A 303 20.54 -5.34 9.42
CA ALA A 303 19.60 -4.22 9.48
C ALA A 303 19.89 -3.34 10.69
N GLN A 304 20.12 -2.06 10.47
CA GLN A 304 20.39 -1.10 11.53
C GLN A 304 19.39 0.06 11.49
N PHE A 305 18.81 0.33 12.63
CA PHE A 305 17.88 1.42 12.86
C PHE A 305 18.34 2.30 14.03
N ARG A 306 18.19 3.62 13.87
CA ARG A 306 18.45 4.56 14.95
C ARG A 306 17.62 5.84 14.79
N HIS A 307 17.08 6.30 15.91
CA HIS A 307 16.30 7.52 16.05
C HIS A 307 16.95 8.43 17.09
N GLN A 308 17.92 9.24 16.68
CA GLN A 308 18.66 10.13 17.57
C GLN A 308 18.94 11.47 16.87
N ASP A 309 18.73 12.58 17.60
CA ASP A 309 19.00 13.92 17.06
C ASP A 309 20.49 14.17 16.86
N LYS A 310 20.81 15.04 15.91
CA LYS A 310 22.17 15.50 15.59
C LYS A 310 23.12 14.37 15.18
N CYS A 311 22.59 13.23 14.78
CA CYS A 311 23.35 12.10 14.31
C CYS A 311 23.34 12.03 12.78
N TRP A 312 24.30 11.32 12.24
CA TRP A 312 24.38 10.95 10.83
C TRP A 312 23.07 10.31 10.35
N VAL A 313 22.55 10.77 9.22
CA VAL A 313 21.31 10.24 8.59
C VAL A 313 21.70 9.45 7.35
N TYR A 314 21.32 8.17 7.33
CA TYR A 314 21.60 7.27 6.22
C TYR A 314 20.42 6.33 6.02
N ARG A 315 19.92 6.23 4.77
CA ARG A 315 18.69 5.51 4.43
C ARG A 315 18.90 4.79 3.11
N LYS A 316 19.54 3.62 3.17
CA LYS A 316 19.88 2.83 1.98
C LYS A 316 19.76 1.34 2.26
N VAL A 317 19.56 0.61 1.16
CA VAL A 317 19.80 -0.82 1.07
C VAL A 317 20.98 -1.02 0.13
N GLU A 318 22.01 -1.68 0.62
CA GLU A 318 23.19 -2.06 -0.15
C GLU A 318 23.14 -3.57 -0.37
N VAL A 319 23.10 -3.98 -1.64
CA VAL A 319 23.07 -5.40 -2.03
C VAL A 319 24.38 -5.76 -2.68
N LEU A 320 25.13 -6.67 -2.08
CA LEU A 320 26.41 -7.14 -2.57
C LEU A 320 26.27 -8.55 -3.13
N GLY A 321 26.83 -8.75 -4.31
CA GLY A 321 27.00 -10.06 -4.92
C GLY A 321 28.48 -10.32 -5.23
N GLY A 322 28.78 -11.45 -5.85
CA GLY A 322 30.18 -11.82 -6.15
C GLY A 322 30.87 -10.94 -7.21
N LYS A 323 30.15 -10.06 -7.92
CA LYS A 323 30.69 -9.26 -9.03
C LYS A 323 30.56 -7.75 -8.83
N GLY A 324 29.73 -7.30 -7.85
CA GLY A 324 29.47 -5.89 -7.66
C GLY A 324 28.54 -5.56 -6.52
N ILE A 325 28.17 -4.28 -6.43
CA ILE A 325 27.29 -3.73 -5.40
C ILE A 325 26.19 -2.88 -6.04
N ALA A 326 24.97 -2.97 -5.49
CA ALA A 326 23.84 -2.13 -5.81
C ALA A 326 23.41 -1.30 -4.60
N TYR A 327 23.06 -0.03 -4.84
CA TYR A 327 22.49 0.89 -3.86
C TYR A 327 21.03 1.17 -4.23
N LEU A 328 20.11 0.82 -3.33
CA LEU A 328 18.66 0.93 -3.47
C LEU A 328 18.07 1.69 -2.28
N GLY A 329 16.78 2.05 -2.35
CA GLY A 329 15.99 2.46 -1.19
C GLY A 329 15.49 3.89 -1.20
N GLU A 330 15.09 4.38 -0.02
CA GLU A 330 14.49 5.68 0.18
C GLU A 330 15.43 6.83 -0.15
N HIS A 331 14.85 7.91 -0.69
CA HIS A 331 15.56 9.11 -1.12
C HIS A 331 16.65 8.89 -2.19
N ILE A 332 16.83 7.65 -2.61
CA ILE A 332 17.61 7.35 -3.79
C ILE A 332 16.67 7.42 -4.98
N LYS A 333 16.43 8.63 -5.48
CA LYS A 333 15.70 8.83 -6.74
C LYS A 333 16.39 8.17 -7.93
N THR A 334 17.62 7.75 -7.74
CA THR A 334 18.51 7.23 -8.76
C THR A 334 19.30 6.07 -8.17
N PRO A 335 18.74 4.86 -8.11
CA PRO A 335 19.48 3.65 -7.77
C PRO A 335 20.70 3.49 -8.66
N THR A 336 21.79 2.94 -8.12
CA THR A 336 23.06 2.77 -8.83
C THR A 336 23.60 1.36 -8.64
N ILE A 337 24.22 0.81 -9.70
CA ILE A 337 24.91 -0.47 -9.64
C ILE A 337 26.34 -0.30 -10.12
N TYR A 338 27.26 -0.84 -9.38
CA TYR A 338 28.70 -0.75 -9.64
C TYR A 338 29.32 -2.14 -9.84
N LYS A 339 30.24 -2.24 -10.78
CA LYS A 339 31.12 -3.38 -10.94
C LYS A 339 32.15 -3.37 -9.81
N GLY A 340 32.35 -4.52 -9.14
CA GLY A 340 33.18 -4.59 -7.95
C GLY A 340 32.59 -3.84 -6.76
N PHE A 341 33.39 -3.53 -5.76
CA PHE A 341 32.91 -3.05 -4.45
C PHE A 341 33.26 -1.59 -4.16
N ALA A 342 33.87 -0.89 -5.11
CA ALA A 342 34.18 0.52 -4.99
C ALA A 342 33.19 1.37 -5.81
N PRO A 343 32.36 2.23 -5.18
CA PRO A 343 31.34 3.03 -5.87
C PRO A 343 31.96 4.28 -6.52
N THR A 344 32.87 4.09 -7.47
CA THR A 344 33.50 5.17 -8.26
C THR A 344 32.76 5.40 -9.58
N LYS A 345 33.00 6.52 -10.24
CA LYS A 345 32.40 6.82 -11.54
C LYS A 345 32.77 5.78 -12.61
N GLU A 346 34.01 5.29 -12.57
CA GLU A 346 34.54 4.31 -13.51
C GLU A 346 33.90 2.95 -13.37
N ASN A 347 33.43 2.63 -12.16
CA ASN A 347 32.79 1.37 -11.83
C ASN A 347 31.26 1.41 -11.99
N LEU A 348 30.65 2.58 -12.22
CA LEU A 348 29.20 2.70 -12.42
C LEU A 348 28.81 2.01 -13.73
N ILE A 349 27.99 0.97 -13.64
CA ILE A 349 27.55 0.17 -14.80
C ILE A 349 26.06 0.30 -15.09
N TRP A 350 25.27 0.79 -14.12
CA TRP A 350 23.85 1.00 -14.32
C TRP A 350 23.30 2.07 -13.38
N THR A 351 22.36 2.86 -13.87
CA THR A 351 21.58 3.81 -13.08
C THR A 351 20.29 4.21 -13.82
N GLN A 352 19.24 4.50 -13.08
CA GLN A 352 17.98 5.03 -13.61
C GLN A 352 17.35 5.98 -12.60
N THR A 353 16.71 7.04 -13.09
CA THR A 353 16.02 8.03 -12.26
C THR A 353 14.51 7.87 -12.36
N ASP A 354 13.79 7.93 -11.23
CA ASP A 354 12.33 7.95 -11.22
C ASP A 354 11.78 9.21 -11.89
N ARG A 355 10.75 9.02 -12.71
CA ARG A 355 10.00 10.08 -13.38
C ARG A 355 8.64 10.31 -12.75
N GLU A 356 8.11 9.33 -12.03
CA GLU A 356 6.77 9.34 -11.43
C GLU A 356 6.88 9.37 -9.90
N ASN A 357 5.82 9.82 -9.25
CA ASN A 357 5.72 9.80 -7.80
C ASN A 357 5.27 8.39 -7.35
N PRO A 358 6.10 7.59 -6.67
CA PRO A 358 5.74 6.25 -6.24
C PRO A 358 4.47 6.18 -5.37
N PHE A 359 4.21 7.21 -4.56
CA PHE A 359 2.95 7.32 -3.80
C PHE A 359 1.71 7.44 -4.68
N GLN A 360 1.81 8.00 -5.89
CA GLN A 360 0.71 8.01 -6.83
C GLN A 360 0.59 6.66 -7.52
N VAL A 361 1.73 6.05 -7.89
CA VAL A 361 1.76 4.78 -8.62
C VAL A 361 1.10 3.65 -7.82
N GLU A 362 1.29 3.57 -6.49
CA GLU A 362 0.65 2.55 -5.65
C GLU A 362 -0.90 2.63 -5.70
N HIS A 363 -1.46 3.84 -5.79
CA HIS A 363 -2.90 4.02 -5.96
C HIS A 363 -3.34 3.74 -7.40
N ASP A 364 -2.56 4.16 -8.41
CA ASP A 364 -2.87 3.89 -9.81
C ASP A 364 -2.93 2.38 -10.09
N VAL A 365 -2.01 1.60 -9.51
CA VAL A 365 -2.00 0.13 -9.59
C VAL A 365 -3.27 -0.47 -9.00
N LEU A 366 -3.69 -0.05 -7.81
CA LEU A 366 -4.92 -0.54 -7.19
C LEU A 366 -6.16 -0.26 -8.05
N PHE A 367 -6.34 0.99 -8.48
CA PHE A 367 -7.52 1.39 -9.24
C PHE A 367 -7.54 0.78 -10.64
N ASP A 368 -6.36 0.59 -11.25
CA ASP A 368 -6.24 -0.12 -12.53
C ASP A 368 -6.57 -1.62 -12.38
N ALA A 369 -6.10 -2.26 -11.30
CA ALA A 369 -6.41 -3.66 -11.00
C ALA A 369 -7.92 -3.88 -10.79
N ILE A 370 -8.61 -2.95 -10.12
CA ILE A 370 -10.05 -3.03 -9.91
C ILE A 370 -10.81 -2.86 -11.23
N ARG A 371 -10.46 -1.85 -12.06
CA ARG A 371 -11.16 -1.54 -13.31
C ARG A 371 -10.97 -2.59 -14.40
N ASN A 372 -9.81 -3.23 -14.42
CA ASN A 372 -9.42 -4.18 -15.45
C ASN A 372 -9.33 -5.62 -14.95
N ASP A 373 -9.83 -5.89 -13.74
CA ASP A 373 -9.77 -7.20 -13.05
C ASP A 373 -8.39 -7.87 -13.11
N LYS A 374 -7.35 -7.07 -12.94
CA LYS A 374 -5.97 -7.57 -12.87
C LYS A 374 -5.69 -8.19 -11.49
N LYS A 375 -4.76 -9.17 -11.47
CA LYS A 375 -4.22 -9.68 -10.20
C LYS A 375 -3.27 -8.68 -9.59
#